data_af04940cfc33454dc7ef9345e51ffa28
#
_entry.id   af04940cfc33454dc7ef9345e51ffa28
#
_cell.length_a   1.000
_cell.length_b   1.000
_cell.length_c   1.000
_cell.angle_alpha   90.00
_cell.angle_beta   90.00
_cell.angle_gamma   90.00
#
_symmetry.space_group_name_H-M   'P 1'
#
loop_
_entity.id
_entity.type
_entity.pdbx_description
1 polymer ?
#
loop_
_entity_poly.entity_id
_entity_poly.type
_entity_poly.pdbx_seq_one_letter_code
_entity_poly.pdbx_strand_id
1 'polypeptide(L)'
;MPRSRLSKTRTFADSALNFETVRMDVGERAMVTVHDIQLGSQKSGVSYSSYMQEDWAEVYIFPLYFVDKTSRMDLEHNLIINGKSTLSEIKARGALKNEAHKVFRGNIFLNKGCSASVARFADNSIMLDKNAVGASIPTIFCDEDDVIGEH
;
A
#
# COMPACT_ATOMS: atom_id res chain seq x y z
N MET A 1 -8.10 21.32 8.63
CA MET A 1 -7.37 20.23 7.99
C MET A 1 -8.08 19.84 6.71
N PRO A 2 -7.49 19.99 5.54
CA PRO A 2 -8.06 19.46 4.31
C PRO A 2 -8.07 17.93 4.38
N ARG A 3 -9.18 17.31 4.02
CA ARG A 3 -9.34 15.86 4.04
C ARG A 3 -9.80 15.37 2.69
N SER A 4 -9.12 14.38 2.15
CA SER A 4 -9.47 13.71 0.89
C SER A 4 -9.68 12.23 1.13
N ARG A 5 -10.75 11.68 0.59
CA ARG A 5 -11.03 10.25 0.65
C ARG A 5 -11.16 9.71 -0.76
N LEU A 6 -10.36 8.72 -1.10
CA LEU A 6 -10.46 7.97 -2.34
C LEU A 6 -10.94 6.56 -2.03
N SER A 7 -12.07 6.16 -2.63
CA SER A 7 -12.51 4.77 -2.61
C SER A 7 -12.53 4.25 -4.04
N LYS A 8 -11.77 3.19 -4.29
CA LYS A 8 -11.64 2.60 -5.61
C LYS A 8 -11.89 1.10 -5.54
N THR A 9 -12.87 0.63 -6.29
CA THR A 9 -13.15 -0.81 -6.44
C THR A 9 -12.86 -1.22 -7.87
N ARG A 10 -12.07 -2.27 -8.03
CA ARG A 10 -11.72 -2.87 -9.32
C ARG A 10 -12.25 -4.28 -9.37
N THR A 11 -13.12 -4.52 -10.34
CA THR A 11 -13.62 -5.86 -10.65
C THR A 11 -13.32 -6.15 -12.10
N PHE A 12 -12.60 -7.21 -12.37
CA PHE A 12 -12.16 -7.57 -13.71
C PHE A 12 -12.64 -8.97 -14.09
N ALA A 13 -12.80 -9.19 -15.40
CA ALA A 13 -12.97 -10.54 -15.91
C ALA A 13 -11.72 -11.39 -15.65
N ASP A 14 -11.87 -12.69 -15.50
CA ASP A 14 -10.78 -13.62 -15.20
C ASP A 14 -9.60 -13.59 -16.20
N SER A 15 -9.85 -13.21 -17.44
CA SER A 15 -8.83 -13.06 -18.49
C SER A 15 -8.21 -11.66 -18.58
N ALA A 16 -8.65 -10.72 -17.75
CA ALA A 16 -8.20 -9.33 -17.83
C ALA A 16 -6.76 -9.17 -17.33
N LEU A 17 -6.05 -8.24 -17.96
CA LEU A 17 -4.78 -7.71 -17.47
C LEU A 17 -5.01 -6.29 -16.96
N ASN A 18 -4.58 -6.00 -15.77
CA ASN A 18 -4.72 -4.67 -15.15
C ASN A 18 -3.38 -4.19 -14.62
N PHE A 19 -2.93 -3.03 -15.11
CA PHE A 19 -1.73 -2.36 -14.58
C PHE A 19 -2.04 -0.90 -14.34
N GLU A 20 -1.72 -0.44 -13.13
CA GLU A 20 -2.01 0.92 -12.73
C GLU A 20 -0.90 1.48 -11.85
N THR A 21 -0.61 2.78 -12.06
CA THR A 21 0.26 3.57 -11.19
C THR A 21 -0.50 4.79 -10.71
N VAL A 22 -0.45 5.03 -9.40
CA VAL A 22 -1.06 6.18 -8.75
C VAL A 22 0.02 6.95 -8.00
N ARG A 23 0.09 8.24 -8.26
CA ARG A 23 0.91 9.18 -7.49
C ARG A 23 0.00 10.07 -6.66
N MET A 24 0.36 10.25 -5.40
CA MET A 24 -0.30 11.16 -4.47
C MET A 24 0.74 12.13 -3.90
N ASP A 25 0.55 13.42 -4.13
CA ASP A 25 1.32 14.47 -3.48
C ASP A 25 0.44 15.06 -2.37
N VAL A 26 0.90 14.93 -1.12
CA VAL A 26 0.12 15.27 0.08
C VAL A 26 0.73 16.51 0.73
N GLY A 27 -0.06 17.59 0.75
CA GLY A 27 0.37 18.89 1.27
C GLY A 27 0.30 19.00 2.79
N GLU A 28 0.71 20.15 3.30
CA GLU A 28 0.78 20.44 4.74
C GLU A 28 -0.58 20.23 5.43
N ARG A 29 -0.56 19.49 6.53
CA ARG A 29 -1.76 19.16 7.34
C ARG A 29 -2.90 18.54 6.55
N ALA A 30 -2.63 18.00 5.36
CA ALA A 30 -3.63 17.27 4.61
C ALA A 30 -3.71 15.82 5.07
N MET A 31 -4.92 15.26 5.06
CA MET A 31 -5.16 13.85 5.32
C MET A 31 -5.73 13.19 4.06
N VAL A 32 -5.10 12.12 3.63
CA VAL A 32 -5.57 11.29 2.51
C VAL A 32 -5.88 9.88 3.01
N THR A 33 -7.08 9.40 2.73
CA THR A 33 -7.47 8.00 2.98
C THR A 33 -7.82 7.32 1.68
N VAL A 34 -7.18 6.19 1.40
CA VAL A 34 -7.43 5.38 0.21
C VAL A 34 -7.98 4.02 0.62
N HIS A 35 -9.14 3.66 0.09
CA HIS A 35 -9.67 2.30 0.13
C HIS A 35 -9.55 1.72 -1.28
N ASP A 36 -8.70 0.72 -1.47
CA ASP A 36 -8.45 0.09 -2.75
C ASP A 36 -8.89 -1.36 -2.73
N ILE A 37 -9.98 -1.67 -3.41
CA ILE A 37 -10.57 -3.01 -3.46
C ILE A 37 -10.30 -3.63 -4.82
N GLN A 38 -9.62 -4.78 -4.84
CA GLN A 38 -9.22 -5.46 -6.06
C GLN A 38 -9.78 -6.88 -6.11
N LEU A 39 -10.66 -7.13 -7.08
CA LEU A 39 -11.33 -8.40 -7.27
C LEU A 39 -11.20 -8.87 -8.73
N GLY A 40 -10.72 -10.08 -8.94
CA GLY A 40 -10.54 -10.66 -10.27
C GLY A 40 -9.23 -10.25 -10.94
N SER A 41 -9.17 -10.42 -12.24
CA SER A 41 -8.04 -10.32 -13.18
C SER A 41 -7.15 -11.56 -13.25
N GLN A 42 -6.62 -11.83 -14.43
CA GLN A 42 -5.59 -12.87 -14.63
C GLN A 42 -4.23 -12.41 -14.12
N LYS A 43 -3.87 -11.17 -14.41
CA LYS A 43 -2.68 -10.51 -13.87
C LYS A 43 -3.02 -9.08 -13.52
N SER A 44 -2.62 -8.66 -12.34
CA SER A 44 -2.72 -7.26 -11.93
C SER A 44 -1.41 -6.77 -11.32
N GLY A 45 -1.03 -5.55 -11.67
CA GLY A 45 0.06 -4.82 -11.07
C GLY A 45 -0.43 -3.43 -10.68
N VAL A 46 -0.31 -3.07 -9.41
CA VAL A 46 -0.74 -1.77 -8.91
C VAL A 46 0.34 -1.16 -8.06
N SER A 47 0.77 0.04 -8.44
CA SER A 47 1.77 0.81 -7.68
C SER A 47 1.16 2.12 -7.19
N TYR A 48 1.24 2.36 -5.89
CA TYR A 48 0.93 3.62 -5.24
C TYR A 48 2.21 4.26 -4.71
N SER A 49 2.42 5.53 -5.01
CA SER A 49 3.51 6.32 -4.42
C SER A 49 2.94 7.58 -3.78
N SER A 50 3.10 7.67 -2.45
CA SER A 50 2.62 8.80 -1.64
C SER A 50 3.81 9.66 -1.24
N TYR A 51 3.82 10.91 -1.69
CA TYR A 51 4.84 11.89 -1.38
C TYR A 51 4.33 12.85 -0.30
N MET A 52 4.89 12.75 0.89
CA MET A 52 4.58 13.57 2.06
C MET A 52 5.73 14.57 2.25
N GLN A 53 5.71 15.63 1.44
CA GLN A 53 6.79 16.62 1.38
C GLN A 53 6.70 17.66 2.50
N GLU A 54 5.49 17.88 3.01
CA GLU A 54 5.16 18.95 3.94
C GLU A 54 4.84 18.40 5.33
N ASP A 55 4.95 19.25 6.36
CA ASP A 55 4.75 18.86 7.74
C ASP A 55 3.28 18.50 8.05
N TRP A 56 3.09 17.61 9.01
CA TRP A 56 1.77 17.20 9.53
C TRP A 56 0.86 16.53 8.49
N ALA A 57 1.42 16.02 7.40
CA ALA A 57 0.67 15.27 6.41
C ALA A 57 0.28 13.88 6.94
N GLU A 58 -0.88 13.39 6.54
CA GLU A 58 -1.37 12.07 6.96
C GLU A 58 -1.80 11.24 5.73
N VAL A 59 -1.37 9.98 5.67
CA VAL A 59 -1.73 9.03 4.59
C VAL A 59 -2.14 7.68 5.17
N TYR A 60 -3.34 7.24 4.82
CA TYR A 60 -3.86 5.93 5.22
C TYR A 60 -4.30 5.17 3.97
N ILE A 61 -3.71 4.00 3.72
CA ILE A 61 -4.03 3.16 2.56
C ILE A 61 -4.49 1.79 3.04
N PHE A 62 -5.70 1.41 2.65
CA PHE A 62 -6.34 0.16 3.02
C PHE A 62 -6.63 -0.70 1.78
N PRO A 63 -5.64 -1.46 1.29
CA PRO A 63 -5.86 -2.42 0.22
C PRO A 63 -6.68 -3.61 0.72
N LEU A 64 -7.70 -3.98 -0.03
CA LEU A 64 -8.46 -5.22 0.14
C LEU A 64 -8.41 -6.00 -1.16
N TYR A 65 -8.00 -7.26 -1.13
CA TYR A 65 -7.86 -8.06 -2.34
C TYR A 65 -8.38 -9.49 -2.17
N PHE A 66 -8.87 -10.03 -3.29
CA PHE A 66 -9.15 -11.45 -3.42
C PHE A 66 -8.54 -11.96 -4.72
N VAL A 67 -7.65 -12.95 -4.61
CA VAL A 67 -6.93 -13.54 -5.75
C VAL A 67 -7.27 -15.02 -5.84
N ASP A 68 -7.74 -15.45 -6.99
CA ASP A 68 -8.27 -16.79 -7.18
C ASP A 68 -7.73 -17.46 -8.45
N LYS A 69 -7.97 -18.76 -8.61
CA LYS A 69 -7.55 -19.58 -9.74
C LYS A 69 -6.02 -19.58 -9.88
N THR A 70 -5.51 -19.27 -11.08
CA THR A 70 -4.08 -19.14 -11.39
C THR A 70 -3.65 -17.67 -11.49
N SER A 71 -4.46 -16.77 -10.96
CA SER A 71 -4.25 -15.32 -11.05
C SER A 71 -2.98 -14.88 -10.33
N ARG A 72 -2.38 -13.81 -10.83
CA ARG A 72 -1.17 -13.21 -10.26
C ARG A 72 -1.39 -11.75 -9.95
N MET A 73 -1.09 -11.35 -8.72
CA MET A 73 -1.22 -9.98 -8.25
C MET A 73 0.12 -9.48 -7.72
N ASP A 74 0.54 -8.32 -8.18
CA ASP A 74 1.72 -7.59 -7.71
C ASP A 74 1.26 -6.22 -7.19
N LEU A 75 1.43 -5.97 -5.91
CA LEU A 75 1.12 -4.71 -5.26
C LEU A 75 2.42 -4.06 -4.79
N GLU A 76 2.57 -2.78 -5.06
CA GLU A 76 3.67 -1.98 -4.56
C GLU A 76 3.14 -0.67 -3.97
N HIS A 77 3.48 -0.40 -2.72
CA HIS A 77 3.11 0.85 -2.08
C HIS A 77 4.35 1.51 -1.49
N ASN A 78 4.59 2.74 -1.89
CA ASN A 78 5.73 3.54 -1.49
C ASN A 78 5.26 4.73 -0.66
N LEU A 79 5.79 4.89 0.55
CA LEU A 79 5.62 6.06 1.40
C LEU A 79 6.93 6.84 1.39
N ILE A 80 6.96 8.02 0.79
CA ILE A 80 8.14 8.88 0.70
C ILE A 80 7.90 10.09 1.63
N ILE A 81 8.62 10.10 2.76
CA ILE A 81 8.37 11.01 3.87
C ILE A 81 9.55 11.96 4.02
N ASN A 82 9.29 13.26 3.81
CA ASN A 82 10.23 14.34 3.97
C ASN A 82 9.77 15.38 5.01
N GLY A 83 8.44 15.53 5.19
CA GLY A 83 7.85 16.44 6.17
C GLY A 83 7.93 15.90 7.59
N LYS A 84 7.96 16.79 8.58
CA LYS A 84 7.99 16.47 10.02
C LYS A 84 6.61 16.10 10.53
N SER A 85 6.60 15.31 11.61
CA SER A 85 5.36 14.96 12.33
C SER A 85 4.27 14.39 11.43
N THR A 86 4.65 13.62 10.43
CA THR A 86 3.73 12.95 9.51
C THR A 86 3.26 11.63 10.09
N LEU A 87 2.06 11.20 9.69
CA LEU A 87 1.52 9.89 10.04
C LEU A 87 1.16 9.13 8.77
N SER A 88 1.61 7.89 8.66
CA SER A 88 1.26 7.06 7.52
C SER A 88 1.06 5.59 7.91
N GLU A 89 0.06 4.98 7.32
CA GLU A 89 -0.24 3.57 7.52
C GLU A 89 -0.69 2.92 6.20
N ILE A 90 -0.08 1.78 5.89
CA ILE A 90 -0.57 0.85 4.88
C ILE A 90 -1.03 -0.41 5.63
N LYS A 91 -2.31 -0.73 5.53
CA LYS A 91 -2.89 -1.90 6.18
C LYS A 91 -3.71 -2.71 5.20
N ALA A 92 -3.04 -3.66 4.57
CA ALA A 92 -3.63 -4.54 3.58
C ALA A 92 -4.29 -5.77 4.23
N ARG A 93 -5.36 -6.23 3.59
CA ARG A 93 -6.03 -7.48 3.94
C ARG A 93 -6.48 -8.19 2.67
N GLY A 94 -6.41 -9.52 2.68
CA GLY A 94 -6.90 -10.26 1.54
C GLY A 94 -6.96 -11.75 1.74
N ALA A 95 -7.43 -12.43 0.70
CA ALA A 95 -7.46 -13.88 0.67
C ALA A 95 -7.00 -14.39 -0.70
N LEU A 96 -6.29 -15.52 -0.66
CA LEU A 96 -5.81 -16.23 -1.84
C LEU A 96 -6.41 -17.62 -1.87
N LYS A 97 -6.87 -18.04 -3.05
CA LYS A 97 -7.51 -19.33 -3.26
C LYS A 97 -6.93 -20.05 -4.47
N ASN A 98 -7.08 -21.37 -4.51
CA ASN A 98 -6.58 -22.25 -5.57
C ASN A 98 -5.05 -22.14 -5.75
N GLU A 99 -4.58 -21.80 -6.94
CA GLU A 99 -3.15 -21.62 -7.29
C GLU A 99 -2.79 -20.13 -7.46
N ALA A 100 -3.50 -19.26 -6.74
CA ALA A 100 -3.27 -17.81 -6.81
C ALA A 100 -1.90 -17.42 -6.26
N HIS A 101 -1.30 -16.41 -6.86
CA HIS A 101 -0.02 -15.85 -6.42
C HIS A 101 -0.17 -14.35 -6.14
N LYS A 102 0.32 -13.91 -4.99
CA LYS A 102 0.40 -12.48 -4.64
C LYS A 102 1.80 -12.13 -4.17
N VAL A 103 2.30 -10.99 -4.63
CA VAL A 103 3.46 -10.30 -4.05
C VAL A 103 3.02 -8.91 -3.63
N PHE A 104 3.34 -8.49 -2.41
CA PHE A 104 3.12 -7.14 -1.94
C PHE A 104 4.42 -6.53 -1.42
N ARG A 105 4.86 -5.45 -2.03
CA ARG A 105 6.01 -4.66 -1.60
C ARG A 105 5.53 -3.39 -0.90
N GLY A 106 5.92 -3.22 0.35
CA GLY A 106 5.64 -2.02 1.13
C GLY A 106 6.94 -1.31 1.46
N ASN A 107 7.23 -0.21 0.75
CA ASN A 107 8.47 0.52 0.91
C ASN A 107 8.21 1.82 1.68
N ILE A 108 8.94 2.02 2.77
CA ILE A 108 8.89 3.22 3.61
C ILE A 108 10.24 3.92 3.51
N PHE A 109 10.24 5.19 3.09
CA PHE A 109 11.40 6.04 3.01
C PHE A 109 11.25 7.20 4.01
N LEU A 110 11.90 7.07 5.16
CA LEU A 110 11.99 8.10 6.21
C LEU A 110 13.26 8.91 5.94
N ASN A 111 13.12 9.96 5.15
CA ASN A 111 14.25 10.76 4.69
C ASN A 111 14.71 11.75 5.77
N LYS A 112 15.96 12.21 5.67
CA LYS A 112 16.51 13.19 6.60
C LYS A 112 15.65 14.45 6.69
N GLY A 113 15.31 14.85 7.90
CA GLY A 113 14.47 16.01 8.18
C GLY A 113 13.02 15.69 8.54
N CYS A 114 12.57 14.42 8.41
CA CYS A 114 11.21 14.00 8.74
C CYS A 114 10.98 13.66 10.23
N SER A 115 11.64 14.37 11.14
CA SER A 115 11.57 14.11 12.59
C SER A 115 10.13 14.00 13.12
N ALA A 116 9.93 13.22 14.18
CA ALA A 116 8.65 12.92 14.83
C ALA A 116 7.61 12.26 13.91
N SER A 117 8.05 11.65 12.81
CA SER A 117 7.15 10.96 11.87
C SER A 117 6.99 9.50 12.22
N VAL A 118 5.80 8.95 11.88
CA VAL A 118 5.44 7.56 12.12
C VAL A 118 4.94 6.94 10.81
N ALA A 119 5.51 5.79 10.46
CA ALA A 119 5.09 5.04 9.27
C ALA A 119 4.92 3.56 9.60
N ARG A 120 3.80 2.96 9.18
CA ARG A 120 3.48 1.55 9.44
C ARG A 120 3.06 0.84 8.16
N PHE A 121 3.47 -0.42 8.05
CA PHE A 121 3.04 -1.33 7.00
C PHE A 121 2.59 -2.65 7.61
N ALA A 122 1.42 -3.13 7.21
CA ALA A 122 0.94 -4.46 7.55
C ALA A 122 0.20 -5.08 6.37
N ASP A 123 0.48 -6.37 6.11
CA ASP A 123 -0.24 -7.17 5.11
C ASP A 123 -0.68 -8.49 5.71
N ASN A 124 -1.99 -8.67 5.86
CA ASN A 124 -2.60 -9.85 6.42
C ASN A 124 -3.35 -10.64 5.34
N SER A 125 -2.82 -11.79 4.96
CA SER A 125 -3.37 -12.67 3.94
C SER A 125 -3.90 -13.98 4.53
N ILE A 126 -5.07 -14.41 4.08
CA ILE A 126 -5.61 -15.73 4.38
C ILE A 126 -5.36 -16.65 3.18
N MET A 127 -4.65 -17.75 3.38
CA MET A 127 -4.47 -18.80 2.38
C MET A 127 -5.62 -19.80 2.52
N LEU A 128 -6.52 -19.84 1.53
CA LEU A 128 -7.68 -20.72 1.53
C LEU A 128 -7.36 -22.11 0.97
N ASP A 129 -6.29 -22.22 0.19
CA ASP A 129 -5.81 -23.47 -0.41
C ASP A 129 -4.29 -23.62 -0.24
N LYS A 130 -3.83 -24.87 -0.17
CA LYS A 130 -2.42 -25.23 0.03
C LYS A 130 -1.49 -24.82 -1.12
N ASN A 131 -2.04 -24.60 -2.31
CA ASN A 131 -1.29 -24.21 -3.50
C ASN A 131 -1.26 -22.68 -3.69
N ALA A 132 -2.00 -21.92 -2.88
CA ALA A 132 -1.94 -20.46 -2.90
C ALA A 132 -0.61 -19.99 -2.35
N VAL A 133 -0.03 -18.96 -2.98
CA VAL A 133 1.26 -18.39 -2.61
C VAL A 133 1.13 -16.89 -2.38
N GLY A 134 1.48 -16.44 -1.19
CA GLY A 134 1.52 -15.03 -0.83
C GLY A 134 2.90 -14.64 -0.28
N ALA A 135 3.47 -13.57 -0.80
CA ALA A 135 4.67 -12.96 -0.27
C ALA A 135 4.41 -11.50 0.10
N SER A 136 4.93 -11.09 1.26
CA SER A 136 4.99 -9.69 1.69
C SER A 136 6.46 -9.31 1.86
N ILE A 137 6.86 -8.21 1.24
CA ILE A 137 8.25 -7.75 1.22
C ILE A 137 8.27 -6.31 1.75
N PRO A 138 8.24 -6.13 3.07
CA PRO A 138 8.40 -4.81 3.67
C PRO A 138 9.85 -4.35 3.58
N THR A 139 10.04 -3.05 3.31
CA THR A 139 11.36 -2.42 3.31
C THR A 139 11.27 -1.06 3.98
N ILE A 140 12.16 -0.77 4.92
CA ILE A 140 12.27 0.53 5.57
C ILE A 140 13.66 1.10 5.29
N PHE A 141 13.70 2.26 4.65
CA PHE A 141 14.88 3.09 4.50
C PHE A 141 14.76 4.25 5.49
N CYS A 142 15.70 4.37 6.41
CA CYS A 142 15.64 5.34 7.50
C CYS A 142 16.92 6.16 7.57
N ASP A 143 16.81 7.45 7.25
CA ASP A 143 17.90 8.44 7.32
C ASP A 143 17.66 9.49 8.44
N GLU A 144 16.67 9.26 9.30
CA GLU A 144 16.30 10.16 10.42
C GLU A 144 16.22 9.38 11.74
N ASP A 145 16.78 9.91 12.81
CA ASP A 145 16.88 9.24 14.10
C ASP A 145 15.58 9.33 14.94
N ASP A 146 14.84 10.44 14.81
CA ASP A 146 13.63 10.73 15.60
C ASP A 146 12.36 10.33 14.84
N VAL A 147 12.22 9.04 14.52
CA VAL A 147 11.09 8.49 13.77
C VAL A 147 10.70 7.10 14.25
N ILE A 148 9.50 6.65 13.85
CA ILE A 148 9.01 5.29 14.07
C ILE A 148 8.67 4.68 12.71
N GLY A 149 9.38 3.61 12.34
CA GLY A 149 9.07 2.76 11.21
C GLY A 149 8.73 1.34 11.70
N GLU A 150 7.55 0.83 11.36
CA GLU A 150 7.07 -0.49 11.79
C GLU A 150 6.52 -1.31 10.60
N HIS A 151 6.72 -2.65 10.65
CA HIS A 151 6.13 -3.60 9.72
C HIS A 151 5.82 -4.95 10.38
#